data_350bead7015c863ec6d2503ecefcfff2
#
_entry.id   350bead7015c863ec6d2503ecefcfff2
#
_cell.length_a   1.000
_cell.length_b   1.000
_cell.length_c   1.000
_cell.angle_alpha   90.00
_cell.angle_beta   90.00
_cell.angle_gamma   90.00
#
_symmetry.space_group_name_H-M   'P 1'
#
loop_
_entity.id
_entity.type
_entity.pdbx_description
1 polymer ?
#
loop_
_entity_poly.entity_id
_entity_poly.type
_entity_poly.pdbx_seq_one_letter_code
_entity_poly.pdbx_strand_id
1 'polypeptide(L)'
;DTAAYMGRLTLNPLAHIDIFGALCLLLTGFGWAKPVPINPLKFKKQRLGISLTAAAGPLSNLIVAFIVTVIYRIVVSLSFVRESIIISTSAVSGAEMFLYILQCFITINIGLALFNLIPIPPLDGSKIVSYFTSESFDRWIAQHQMIISIVFMAIVLSGVISKPLNWVAGHILDFFWLITNFIPKLMGA
;
A
#
# COMPACT_ATOMS: atom_id res chain seq x y z
N ASP A 1 2.16 -10.00 -21.50
CA ASP A 1 1.20 -9.11 -22.20
C ASP A 1 -0.29 -9.36 -21.88
N THR A 2 -0.63 -10.25 -20.92
CA THR A 2 -2.03 -10.56 -20.60
C THR A 2 -2.80 -9.31 -20.14
N ALA A 3 -2.20 -8.49 -19.29
CA ALA A 3 -2.79 -7.25 -18.82
C ALA A 3 -2.99 -6.23 -19.94
N ALA A 4 -2.08 -6.17 -20.93
CA ALA A 4 -2.18 -5.31 -22.11
C ALA A 4 -3.37 -5.73 -22.98
N TYR A 5 -3.48 -7.02 -23.30
CA TYR A 5 -4.59 -7.56 -24.11
C TYR A 5 -5.97 -7.34 -23.49
N MET A 6 -6.04 -7.23 -22.16
CA MET A 6 -7.28 -6.96 -21.42
C MET A 6 -7.51 -5.47 -21.14
N GLY A 7 -6.77 -4.57 -21.80
CA GLY A 7 -6.93 -3.12 -21.66
C GLY A 7 -6.61 -2.57 -20.28
N ARG A 8 -5.72 -3.28 -19.52
CA ARG A 8 -5.33 -2.89 -18.16
C ARG A 8 -4.12 -1.96 -18.11
N LEU A 9 -3.35 -1.84 -19.20
CA LEU A 9 -2.26 -0.89 -19.35
C LEU A 9 -2.80 0.46 -19.86
N THR A 10 -3.51 1.17 -19.00
CA THR A 10 -4.06 2.50 -19.28
C THR A 10 -3.96 3.38 -18.05
N LEU A 11 -3.76 4.67 -18.23
CA LEU A 11 -3.80 5.68 -17.17
C LEU A 11 -5.23 6.12 -16.80
N ASN A 12 -6.25 5.59 -17.50
CA ASN A 12 -7.65 5.89 -17.17
C ASN A 12 -8.04 5.21 -15.83
N PRO A 13 -8.32 5.97 -14.76
CA PRO A 13 -8.65 5.40 -13.45
C PRO A 13 -9.93 4.55 -13.49
N LEU A 14 -10.90 4.88 -14.34
CA LEU A 14 -12.15 4.14 -14.46
C LEU A 14 -11.96 2.69 -14.94
N ALA A 15 -10.89 2.42 -15.67
CA ALA A 15 -10.56 1.06 -16.09
C ALA A 15 -10.14 0.16 -14.92
N HIS A 16 -9.75 0.73 -13.80
CA HIS A 16 -9.25 0.03 -12.61
C HIS A 16 -10.26 -0.04 -11.46
N ILE A 17 -11.29 0.81 -11.49
CA ILE A 17 -12.30 0.89 -10.44
C ILE A 17 -13.32 -0.24 -10.64
N ASP A 18 -13.62 -0.96 -9.56
CA ASP A 18 -14.78 -1.82 -9.42
C ASP A 18 -15.91 -1.02 -8.76
N ILE A 19 -17.09 -0.96 -9.40
CA ILE A 19 -18.20 -0.12 -8.94
C ILE A 19 -18.68 -0.57 -7.54
N PHE A 20 -18.81 -1.89 -7.33
CA PHE A 20 -19.22 -2.43 -6.04
C PHE A 20 -18.14 -2.25 -4.98
N GLY A 21 -16.85 -2.46 -5.34
CA GLY A 21 -15.73 -2.20 -4.45
C GLY A 21 -15.63 -0.73 -4.03
N ALA A 22 -15.89 0.20 -4.96
CA ALA A 22 -15.91 1.63 -4.67
C ALA A 22 -17.10 2.01 -3.76
N LEU A 23 -18.29 1.46 -4.02
CA LEU A 23 -19.46 1.70 -3.18
C LEU A 23 -19.26 1.15 -1.76
N CYS A 24 -18.71 -0.07 -1.62
CA CYS A 24 -18.33 -0.62 -0.33
C CYS A 24 -17.33 0.28 0.41
N LEU A 25 -16.33 0.80 -0.28
CA LEU A 25 -15.34 1.70 0.30
C LEU A 25 -16.00 2.96 0.89
N LEU A 26 -16.95 3.53 0.19
CA LEU A 26 -17.69 4.72 0.66
C LEU A 26 -18.59 4.44 1.87
N LEU A 27 -19.20 3.24 1.94
CA LEU A 27 -20.14 2.89 2.98
C LEU A 27 -19.49 2.32 4.25
N THR A 28 -18.41 1.55 4.08
CA THR A 28 -17.80 0.77 5.17
C THR A 28 -16.35 1.12 5.46
N GLY A 29 -15.72 1.97 4.62
CA GLY A 29 -14.27 2.25 4.69
C GLY A 29 -13.42 1.12 4.13
N PHE A 30 -14.02 0.04 3.61
CA PHE A 30 -13.33 -1.08 2.99
C PHE A 30 -13.83 -1.29 1.56
N GLY A 31 -12.93 -1.45 0.61
CA GLY A 31 -13.28 -1.68 -0.79
C GLY A 31 -12.18 -2.41 -1.55
N TRP A 32 -12.45 -2.73 -2.78
CA TRP A 32 -11.49 -3.39 -3.68
C TRP A 32 -11.51 -2.76 -5.06
N ALA A 33 -10.39 -2.89 -5.76
CA ALA A 33 -10.25 -2.51 -7.15
C ALA A 33 -10.48 -3.72 -8.06
N LYS A 34 -10.74 -3.46 -9.32
CA LYS A 34 -10.89 -4.50 -10.33
C LYS A 34 -9.58 -5.26 -10.53
N PRO A 35 -9.53 -6.59 -10.32
CA PRO A 35 -8.29 -7.35 -10.32
C PRO A 35 -7.59 -7.32 -11.68
N VAL A 36 -6.25 -7.31 -11.67
CA VAL A 36 -5.44 -7.46 -12.88
C VAL A 36 -5.25 -8.96 -13.15
N PRO A 37 -5.70 -9.48 -14.30
CA PRO A 37 -5.56 -10.90 -14.61
C PRO A 37 -4.10 -11.27 -14.88
N ILE A 38 -3.66 -12.34 -14.22
CA ILE A 38 -2.33 -12.94 -14.40
C ILE A 38 -2.52 -14.30 -15.06
N ASN A 39 -1.72 -14.60 -16.08
CA ASN A 39 -1.69 -15.93 -16.69
C ASN A 39 -0.45 -16.71 -16.18
N PRO A 40 -0.64 -17.66 -15.25
CA PRO A 40 0.47 -18.43 -14.67
C PRO A 40 1.24 -19.25 -15.70
N LEU A 41 0.59 -19.70 -16.78
CA LEU A 41 1.19 -20.54 -17.81
C LEU A 41 2.24 -19.80 -18.65
N LYS A 42 2.25 -18.47 -18.62
CA LYS A 42 3.26 -17.65 -19.32
C LYS A 42 4.58 -17.50 -18.56
N PHE A 43 4.64 -17.94 -17.31
CA PHE A 43 5.88 -17.89 -16.52
C PHE A 43 6.73 -19.16 -16.71
N LYS A 44 8.04 -19.01 -16.95
CA LYS A 44 8.99 -20.15 -17.01
C LYS A 44 8.99 -20.97 -15.72
N LYS A 45 8.89 -20.29 -14.55
CA LYS A 45 8.72 -20.88 -13.22
C LYS A 45 7.46 -20.29 -12.61
N GLN A 46 6.35 -21.02 -12.74
CA GLN A 46 5.01 -20.49 -12.39
C GLN A 46 4.94 -19.96 -10.96
N ARG A 47 5.34 -20.75 -9.95
CA ARG A 47 5.30 -20.33 -8.53
C ARG A 47 6.11 -19.07 -8.26
N LEU A 48 7.33 -19.00 -8.79
CA LEU A 48 8.19 -17.81 -8.66
C LEU A 48 7.57 -16.61 -9.37
N GLY A 49 7.04 -16.77 -10.58
CA GLY A 49 6.42 -15.69 -11.33
C GLY A 49 5.20 -15.12 -10.63
N ILE A 50 4.34 -15.97 -10.08
CA ILE A 50 3.17 -15.53 -9.29
C ILE A 50 3.61 -14.79 -8.04
N SER A 51 4.58 -15.33 -7.28
CA SER A 51 5.09 -14.71 -6.05
C SER A 51 5.74 -13.35 -6.30
N LEU A 52 6.57 -13.23 -7.33
CA LEU A 52 7.19 -11.95 -7.70
C LEU A 52 6.16 -10.91 -8.16
N THR A 53 5.15 -11.35 -8.91
CA THR A 53 4.07 -10.44 -9.35
C THR A 53 3.25 -9.97 -8.15
N ALA A 54 2.96 -10.85 -7.18
CA ALA A 54 2.27 -10.49 -5.95
C ALA A 54 3.11 -9.56 -5.06
N ALA A 55 4.44 -9.77 -4.99
CA ALA A 55 5.33 -8.90 -4.22
C ALA A 55 5.49 -7.50 -4.84
N ALA A 56 5.32 -7.36 -6.16
CA ALA A 56 5.48 -6.09 -6.85
C ALA A 56 4.50 -5.01 -6.35
N GLY A 57 3.26 -5.39 -5.98
CA GLY A 57 2.25 -4.47 -5.42
C GLY A 57 2.73 -3.81 -4.13
N PRO A 58 2.94 -4.57 -3.05
CA PRO A 58 3.45 -4.04 -1.79
C PRO A 58 4.76 -3.29 -1.93
N LEU A 59 5.68 -3.79 -2.76
CA LEU A 59 6.97 -3.14 -3.00
C LEU A 59 6.81 -1.77 -3.66
N SER A 60 5.94 -1.66 -4.67
CA SER A 60 5.66 -0.38 -5.34
C SER A 60 5.07 0.64 -4.36
N ASN A 61 4.17 0.23 -3.47
CA ASN A 61 3.61 1.10 -2.44
C ASN A 61 4.70 1.60 -1.47
N LEU A 62 5.63 0.75 -1.03
CA LEU A 62 6.76 1.17 -0.20
C LEU A 62 7.69 2.15 -0.92
N ILE A 63 7.97 1.91 -2.20
CA ILE A 63 8.78 2.82 -3.03
C ILE A 63 8.10 4.18 -3.16
N VAL A 64 6.80 4.20 -3.45
CA VAL A 64 6.01 5.44 -3.54
C VAL A 64 6.01 6.17 -2.20
N ALA A 65 5.78 5.48 -1.08
CA ALA A 65 5.83 6.06 0.26
C ALA A 65 7.20 6.69 0.55
N PHE A 66 8.29 6.02 0.17
CA PHE A 66 9.64 6.54 0.34
C PHE A 66 9.89 7.80 -0.51
N ILE A 67 9.51 7.77 -1.79
CA ILE A 67 9.64 8.94 -2.68
C ILE A 67 8.86 10.14 -2.12
N VAL A 68 7.62 9.92 -1.67
CA VAL A 68 6.79 10.98 -1.08
C VAL A 68 7.39 11.47 0.25
N THR A 69 8.05 10.60 1.03
CA THR A 69 8.79 11.02 2.23
C THR A 69 9.95 11.95 1.87
N VAL A 70 10.70 11.64 0.81
CA VAL A 70 11.77 12.54 0.32
C VAL A 70 11.19 13.90 -0.10
N ILE A 71 10.08 13.91 -0.85
CA ILE A 71 9.40 15.15 -1.26
C ILE A 71 8.93 15.92 -0.02
N TYR A 72 8.32 15.27 0.96
CA TYR A 72 7.89 15.88 2.22
C TYR A 72 9.06 16.56 2.93
N ARG A 73 10.21 15.88 3.05
CA ARG A 73 11.44 16.41 3.67
C ARG A 73 11.97 17.64 2.96
N ILE A 74 11.98 17.63 1.63
CA ILE A 74 12.38 18.78 0.83
C ILE A 74 11.42 19.96 1.08
N VAL A 75 10.12 19.73 0.97
CA VAL A 75 9.10 20.77 1.10
C VAL A 75 9.13 21.42 2.49
N VAL A 76 9.19 20.62 3.55
CA VAL A 76 9.23 21.17 4.93
C VAL A 76 10.52 21.93 5.23
N SER A 77 11.60 21.68 4.47
CA SER A 77 12.89 22.39 4.63
C SER A 77 12.94 23.73 3.89
N LEU A 78 11.97 24.04 3.02
CA LEU A 78 11.91 25.32 2.32
C LEU A 78 11.58 26.46 3.30
N SER A 79 12.36 27.55 3.28
CA SER A 79 12.24 28.67 4.21
C SER A 79 10.83 29.30 4.19
N PHE A 80 10.25 29.52 2.99
CA PHE A 80 8.94 30.11 2.86
C PHE A 80 7.81 29.22 3.45
N VAL A 81 7.96 27.88 3.41
CA VAL A 81 7.01 26.95 4.03
C VAL A 81 7.09 27.04 5.55
N ARG A 82 8.32 27.06 6.10
CA ARG A 82 8.54 27.21 7.54
C ARG A 82 7.99 28.53 8.06
N GLU A 83 8.25 29.62 7.37
CA GLU A 83 7.72 30.95 7.71
C GLU A 83 6.18 30.96 7.67
N SER A 84 5.58 30.38 6.64
CA SER A 84 4.12 30.27 6.53
C SER A 84 3.48 29.54 7.71
N ILE A 85 4.12 28.49 8.21
CA ILE A 85 3.66 27.72 9.37
C ILE A 85 3.81 28.54 10.66
N ILE A 86 4.90 29.27 10.83
CA ILE A 86 5.17 30.08 12.04
C ILE A 86 4.22 31.28 12.12
N ILE A 87 3.89 31.91 11.00
CA ILE A 87 3.06 33.12 10.94
C ILE A 87 1.56 32.79 11.05
N SER A 88 1.16 31.56 10.73
CA SER A 88 -0.25 31.10 10.76
C SER A 88 -0.75 30.97 12.21
N THR A 89 -1.44 32.00 12.71
CA THR A 89 -1.92 32.05 14.09
C THR A 89 -3.37 31.59 14.28
N SER A 90 -4.17 31.45 13.22
CA SER A 90 -5.63 31.21 13.37
C SER A 90 -6.31 30.41 12.25
N ALA A 91 -5.64 30.08 11.17
CA ALA A 91 -6.19 29.24 10.10
C ALA A 91 -5.12 28.31 9.55
N VAL A 92 -5.48 27.08 9.19
CA VAL A 92 -4.57 26.11 8.55
C VAL A 92 -4.02 26.74 7.26
N SER A 93 -2.70 26.93 7.19
CA SER A 93 -2.07 27.47 5.98
C SER A 93 -2.15 26.48 4.83
N GLY A 94 -2.12 26.98 3.57
CA GLY A 94 -2.05 26.10 2.41
C GLY A 94 -0.84 25.16 2.43
N ALA A 95 0.28 25.59 3.03
CA ALA A 95 1.48 24.79 3.22
C ALA A 95 1.25 23.63 4.20
N GLU A 96 0.57 23.88 5.33
CA GLU A 96 0.23 22.83 6.30
C GLU A 96 -0.72 21.80 5.69
N MET A 97 -1.74 22.25 4.95
CA MET A 97 -2.66 21.36 4.24
C MET A 97 -1.91 20.48 3.24
N PHE A 98 -0.99 21.05 2.47
CA PHE A 98 -0.19 20.29 1.51
C PHE A 98 0.70 19.25 2.20
N LEU A 99 1.39 19.63 3.28
CA LEU A 99 2.19 18.69 4.08
C LEU A 99 1.33 17.58 4.69
N TYR A 100 0.13 17.90 5.17
CA TYR A 100 -0.81 16.91 5.67
C TYR A 100 -1.23 15.91 4.60
N ILE A 101 -1.52 16.37 3.37
CA ILE A 101 -1.84 15.51 2.22
C ILE A 101 -0.66 14.56 1.92
N LEU A 102 0.57 15.06 1.88
CA LEU A 102 1.76 14.22 1.69
C LEU A 102 1.89 13.17 2.78
N GLN A 103 1.67 13.54 4.04
CA GLN A 103 1.73 12.62 5.17
C GLN A 103 0.66 11.54 5.10
N CYS A 104 -0.57 11.89 4.73
CA CYS A 104 -1.64 10.92 4.46
C CYS A 104 -1.23 9.96 3.35
N PHE A 105 -0.63 10.48 2.28
CA PHE A 105 -0.19 9.65 1.15
C PHE A 105 0.89 8.64 1.56
N ILE A 106 1.87 9.06 2.37
CA ILE A 106 2.90 8.18 2.93
C ILE A 106 2.25 7.07 3.77
N THR A 107 1.40 7.46 4.72
CA THR A 107 0.75 6.53 5.66
C THR A 107 -0.13 5.50 4.96
N ILE A 108 -0.93 5.95 3.99
CA ILE A 108 -1.80 5.06 3.19
C ILE A 108 -0.96 4.05 2.40
N ASN A 109 0.11 4.48 1.75
CA ASN A 109 0.94 3.57 0.96
C ASN A 109 1.69 2.56 1.83
N ILE A 110 2.21 2.95 3.00
CA ILE A 110 2.79 2.01 3.96
C ILE A 110 1.72 1.02 4.45
N GLY A 111 0.54 1.52 4.81
CA GLY A 111 -0.59 0.70 5.25
C GLY A 111 -1.03 -0.33 4.20
N LEU A 112 -1.16 0.10 2.93
CA LEU A 112 -1.50 -0.78 1.80
C LEU A 112 -0.42 -1.84 1.56
N ALA A 113 0.85 -1.48 1.66
CA ALA A 113 1.94 -2.43 1.52
C ALA A 113 1.89 -3.51 2.60
N LEU A 114 1.78 -3.10 3.86
CA LEU A 114 1.73 -4.01 5.01
C LEU A 114 0.49 -4.89 4.99
N PHE A 115 -0.68 -4.31 4.68
CA PHE A 115 -1.92 -5.05 4.59
C PHE A 115 -1.83 -6.14 3.51
N ASN A 116 -1.33 -5.80 2.32
CA ASN A 116 -1.17 -6.76 1.23
C ASN A 116 -0.08 -7.82 1.49
N LEU A 117 0.88 -7.58 2.39
CA LEU A 117 1.88 -8.56 2.81
C LEU A 117 1.37 -9.58 3.83
N ILE A 118 0.17 -9.41 4.40
CA ILE A 118 -0.42 -10.40 5.30
C ILE A 118 -0.58 -11.74 4.54
N PRO A 119 -0.07 -12.86 5.09
CA PRO A 119 -0.03 -14.15 4.38
C PRO A 119 -1.38 -14.90 4.41
N ILE A 120 -2.48 -14.18 4.19
CA ILE A 120 -3.85 -14.72 4.24
C ILE A 120 -4.59 -14.38 2.94
N PRO A 121 -5.24 -15.35 2.26
CA PRO A 121 -6.09 -15.06 1.12
C PRO A 121 -7.25 -14.10 1.49
N PRO A 122 -7.63 -13.17 0.62
CA PRO A 122 -7.25 -13.03 -0.80
C PRO A 122 -6.02 -12.13 -1.06
N LEU A 123 -5.24 -11.79 -0.04
CA LEU A 123 -4.13 -10.84 -0.12
C LEU A 123 -2.90 -11.40 -0.86
N ASP A 124 -2.07 -10.51 -1.37
CA ASP A 124 -0.88 -10.87 -2.15
C ASP A 124 0.18 -11.61 -1.32
N GLY A 125 0.26 -11.36 0.00
CA GLY A 125 1.11 -12.07 0.93
C GLY A 125 0.89 -13.59 0.91
N SER A 126 -0.34 -14.06 0.71
CA SER A 126 -0.63 -15.48 0.59
C SER A 126 0.04 -16.11 -0.64
N LYS A 127 0.07 -15.39 -1.77
CA LYS A 127 0.74 -15.83 -3.01
C LYS A 127 2.27 -15.80 -2.89
N ILE A 128 2.80 -14.87 -2.08
CA ILE A 128 4.24 -14.82 -1.77
C ILE A 128 4.63 -16.04 -0.95
N VAL A 129 3.87 -16.35 0.09
CA VAL A 129 4.12 -17.51 0.96
C VAL A 129 3.93 -18.83 0.23
N SER A 130 3.03 -18.93 -0.74
CA SER A 130 2.82 -20.13 -1.55
C SER A 130 4.08 -20.58 -2.33
N TYR A 131 5.04 -19.69 -2.56
CA TYR A 131 6.34 -20.07 -3.13
C TYR A 131 7.14 -21.00 -2.21
N PHE A 132 7.00 -20.84 -0.90
CA PHE A 132 7.75 -21.58 0.13
C PHE A 132 6.98 -22.79 0.68
N THR A 133 5.68 -22.88 0.41
CA THR A 133 4.80 -23.94 0.91
C THR A 133 4.72 -25.14 -0.04
N SER A 134 4.18 -26.27 0.43
CA SER A 134 3.93 -27.45 -0.39
C SER A 134 2.65 -27.31 -1.21
N GLU A 135 2.55 -28.03 -2.33
CA GLU A 135 1.34 -28.04 -3.16
C GLU A 135 0.10 -28.58 -2.41
N SER A 136 0.31 -29.50 -1.47
CA SER A 136 -0.77 -30.00 -0.62
C SER A 136 -1.35 -28.93 0.30
N PHE A 137 -0.48 -28.10 0.88
CA PHE A 137 -0.89 -26.96 1.69
C PHE A 137 -1.63 -25.90 0.84
N ASP A 138 -1.09 -25.58 -0.35
CA ASP A 138 -1.74 -24.62 -1.26
C ASP A 138 -3.14 -25.12 -1.69
N ARG A 139 -3.29 -26.42 -1.97
CA ARG A 139 -4.59 -27.02 -2.26
C ARG A 139 -5.57 -26.93 -1.08
N TRP A 140 -5.08 -27.18 0.12
CA TRP A 140 -5.90 -27.06 1.32
C TRP A 140 -6.38 -25.60 1.54
N ILE A 141 -5.49 -24.63 1.39
CA ILE A 141 -5.84 -23.20 1.42
C ILE A 141 -6.87 -22.86 0.35
N ALA A 142 -6.72 -23.34 -0.88
CA ALA A 142 -7.64 -23.07 -1.98
C ALA A 142 -9.05 -23.65 -1.70
N GLN A 143 -9.12 -24.86 -1.12
CA GLN A 143 -10.39 -25.48 -0.74
C GLN A 143 -11.13 -24.71 0.36
N HIS A 144 -10.40 -24.09 1.31
CA HIS A 144 -10.98 -23.37 2.43
C HIS A 144 -10.94 -21.84 2.25
N GLN A 145 -10.57 -21.34 1.07
CA GLN A 145 -10.33 -19.93 0.81
C GLN A 145 -11.53 -19.04 1.22
N MET A 146 -12.75 -19.47 0.96
CA MET A 146 -13.95 -18.70 1.29
C MET A 146 -14.08 -18.51 2.81
N ILE A 147 -13.92 -19.58 3.58
CA ILE A 147 -14.01 -19.53 5.06
C ILE A 147 -12.87 -18.68 5.63
N ILE A 148 -11.65 -18.89 5.14
CA ILE A 148 -10.47 -18.12 5.56
C ILE A 148 -10.68 -16.63 5.30
N SER A 149 -11.20 -16.27 4.13
CA SER A 149 -11.47 -14.87 3.77
C SER A 149 -12.56 -14.23 4.63
N ILE A 150 -13.63 -14.97 4.97
CA ILE A 150 -14.70 -14.48 5.85
C ILE A 150 -14.17 -14.25 7.26
N VAL A 151 -13.45 -15.23 7.82
CA VAL A 151 -12.83 -15.11 9.16
C VAL A 151 -11.83 -13.95 9.18
N PHE A 152 -10.98 -13.84 8.16
CA PHE A 152 -10.03 -12.74 8.04
C PHE A 152 -10.75 -11.39 8.00
N MET A 153 -11.82 -11.26 7.20
CA MET A 153 -12.62 -10.04 7.15
C MET A 153 -13.23 -9.68 8.51
N ALA A 154 -13.75 -10.65 9.25
CA ALA A 154 -14.26 -10.42 10.59
C ALA A 154 -13.18 -9.91 11.55
N ILE A 155 -11.94 -10.44 11.47
CA ILE A 155 -10.80 -9.99 12.24
C ILE A 155 -10.38 -8.56 11.83
N VAL A 156 -10.40 -8.23 10.55
CA VAL A 156 -10.11 -6.85 10.06
C VAL A 156 -11.15 -5.87 10.63
N LEU A 157 -12.43 -6.20 10.52
CA LEU A 157 -13.52 -5.34 11.00
C LEU A 157 -13.52 -5.18 12.54
N SER A 158 -13.01 -6.16 13.29
CA SER A 158 -12.83 -6.04 14.74
C SER A 158 -11.75 -5.05 15.17
N GLY A 159 -10.91 -4.58 14.22
CA GLY A 159 -9.81 -3.64 14.48
C GLY A 159 -8.58 -4.25 15.18
N VAL A 160 -8.59 -5.55 15.49
CA VAL A 160 -7.46 -6.22 16.19
C VAL A 160 -6.17 -6.13 15.38
N ILE A 161 -6.27 -6.21 14.04
CA ILE A 161 -5.11 -6.13 13.14
C ILE A 161 -4.48 -4.73 13.11
N SER A 162 -5.24 -3.68 13.42
CA SER A 162 -4.77 -2.29 13.31
C SER A 162 -3.58 -2.00 14.23
N LYS A 163 -3.55 -2.56 15.45
CA LYS A 163 -2.46 -2.33 16.39
C LYS A 163 -1.10 -2.85 15.88
N PRO A 164 -0.96 -4.14 15.50
CA PRO A 164 0.30 -4.65 14.96
C PRO A 164 0.70 -3.99 13.65
N LEU A 165 -0.27 -3.69 12.77
CA LEU A 165 0.02 -3.00 11.51
C LEU A 165 0.56 -1.59 11.76
N ASN A 166 -0.07 -0.82 12.65
CA ASN A 166 0.39 0.54 13.00
C ASN A 166 1.77 0.51 13.68
N TRP A 167 2.04 -0.50 14.50
CA TRP A 167 3.36 -0.67 15.12
C TRP A 167 4.45 -0.88 14.05
N VAL A 168 4.24 -1.80 13.09
CA VAL A 168 5.19 -2.04 11.99
C VAL A 168 5.28 -0.80 11.08
N ALA A 169 4.15 -0.16 10.76
CA ALA A 169 4.12 1.05 9.95
C ALA A 169 4.94 2.18 10.57
N GLY A 170 4.85 2.34 11.90
CA GLY A 170 5.68 3.30 12.65
C GLY A 170 7.18 3.06 12.45
N HIS A 171 7.64 1.82 12.57
CA HIS A 171 9.06 1.48 12.37
C HIS A 171 9.53 1.71 10.93
N ILE A 172 8.69 1.43 9.93
CA ILE A 172 9.01 1.73 8.53
C ILE A 172 9.12 3.26 8.33
N LEU A 173 8.20 4.00 8.92
CA LEU A 173 8.20 5.45 8.84
C LEU A 173 9.46 6.03 9.53
N ASP A 174 9.80 5.55 10.72
CA ASP A 174 11.02 5.94 11.45
C ASP A 174 12.27 5.65 10.62
N PHE A 175 12.32 4.50 9.96
CA PHE A 175 13.41 4.13 9.06
C PHE A 175 13.50 5.09 7.85
N PHE A 176 12.38 5.46 7.25
CA PHE A 176 12.35 6.45 6.16
C PHE A 176 12.81 7.82 6.65
N TRP A 177 12.39 8.24 7.86
CA TRP A 177 12.83 9.46 8.50
C TRP A 177 14.33 9.45 8.77
N LEU A 178 14.87 8.33 9.24
CA LEU A 178 16.30 8.17 9.51
C LEU A 178 17.13 8.32 8.22
N ILE A 179 16.76 7.61 7.16
CA ILE A 179 17.49 7.68 5.88
C ILE A 179 17.43 9.08 5.26
N THR A 180 16.29 9.79 5.39
CA THR A 180 16.09 11.11 4.78
C THR A 180 16.54 12.26 5.67
N ASN A 181 17.09 12.00 6.87
CA ASN A 181 17.47 13.02 7.85
C ASN A 181 18.60 13.94 7.39
N PHE A 182 19.35 13.57 6.37
CA PHE A 182 20.38 14.43 5.79
C PHE A 182 19.81 15.59 4.96
N ILE A 183 18.58 15.48 4.43
CA ILE A 183 17.96 16.45 3.53
C ILE A 183 17.77 17.82 4.21
N PRO A 184 17.12 17.96 5.37
CA PRO A 184 17.01 19.23 6.08
C PRO A 184 18.37 19.85 6.38
N LYS A 185 19.35 19.02 6.82
CA LYS A 185 20.72 19.49 7.12
C LYS A 185 21.41 20.08 5.89
N LEU A 186 21.23 19.49 4.71
CA LEU A 186 21.78 20.03 3.45
C LEU A 186 21.10 21.34 3.04
N MET A 187 19.85 21.54 3.41
CA MET A 187 19.04 22.72 3.08
C MET A 187 19.15 23.83 4.13
N GLY A 188 19.99 23.66 5.17
CA GLY A 188 20.19 24.63 6.25
C GLY A 188 18.98 24.77 7.17
N ALA A 189 18.19 23.69 7.29
CA ALA A 189 16.97 23.65 8.09
C ALA A 189 17.17 22.87 9.41
#